data_2896bbfca2057d36905b4033aa0f1f05
#
_entry.id   2896bbfca2057d36905b4033aa0f1f05
#
_cell.length_a   1.000
_cell.length_b   1.000
_cell.length_c   1.000
_cell.angle_alpha   90.00
_cell.angle_beta   90.00
_cell.angle_gamma   90.00
#
_symmetry.space_group_name_H-M   'P 1'
#
loop_
_entity.id
_entity.type
_entity.pdbx_description
1 polymer ?
#
loop_
_entity_poly.entity_id
_entity_poly.type
_entity_poly.pdbx_seq_one_letter_code
_entity_poly.pdbx_strand_id
1 'polypeptide(L)'
;MSVAHENARRIISDILGKQNIERVWFVGCGGSLTGFWPGKYFLDCEASKLAVGYITSNEFVHATPKALGKNSVVILASQQGNTAETVAAARVAREKGAATIGLVYQPDTPLCEYSDYIIEYQWARCPETVDPAQQKAAYSLWLALEILAQTEGYAQYDELVSAFGRFSDVVHGAQRQVQEDAQRFAAEWKDEKVVYMMGSGPSFGAAHQESICILLEMQWINSASIHSGEYFHGPFEITEPGTPFILLQSSGRTRPLDDRAIRFIERYQGKLQLIDADKLGIQDLSTDVGEYFCGLLHNCVLDVYNLALATARNHPLTTRRYMWKVEY
;
A
#
# COMPACT_ATOMS: atom_id res chain seq x y z
N MET A 1 -20.17 13.36 -0.30
CA MET A 1 -19.52 12.11 0.13
C MET A 1 -19.08 11.36 -1.13
N SER A 2 -17.87 10.83 -1.20
CA SER A 2 -17.43 10.07 -2.38
C SER A 2 -18.08 8.68 -2.39
N VAL A 3 -18.22 8.06 -3.58
CA VAL A 3 -18.74 6.69 -3.72
C VAL A 3 -17.95 5.68 -2.86
N ALA A 4 -16.62 5.84 -2.80
CA ALA A 4 -15.75 4.98 -1.99
C ALA A 4 -16.08 5.08 -0.50
N HIS A 5 -16.27 6.29 0.00
CA HIS A 5 -16.64 6.54 1.39
C HIS A 5 -18.02 5.95 1.74
N GLU A 6 -19.03 6.22 0.90
CA GLU A 6 -20.39 5.70 1.12
C GLU A 6 -20.41 4.16 1.15
N ASN A 7 -19.68 3.52 0.24
CA ASN A 7 -19.56 2.07 0.20
C ASN A 7 -18.90 1.51 1.47
N ALA A 8 -17.74 2.07 1.88
CA ALA A 8 -17.06 1.64 3.09
C ALA A 8 -17.96 1.79 4.32
N ARG A 9 -18.58 2.96 4.50
CA ARG A 9 -19.47 3.26 5.62
C ARG A 9 -20.65 2.30 5.69
N ARG A 10 -21.34 2.09 4.57
CA ARG A 10 -22.49 1.18 4.47
C ARG A 10 -22.11 -0.26 4.81
N ILE A 11 -21.00 -0.76 4.24
CA ILE A 11 -20.53 -2.13 4.48
C ILE A 11 -20.23 -2.34 5.97
N ILE A 12 -19.48 -1.43 6.59
CA ILE A 12 -19.11 -1.56 8.00
C ILE A 12 -20.35 -1.44 8.91
N SER A 13 -21.27 -0.53 8.63
CA SER A 13 -22.53 -0.42 9.37
C SER A 13 -23.36 -1.71 9.29
N ASP A 14 -23.42 -2.34 8.11
CA ASP A 14 -24.17 -3.59 7.93
C ASP A 14 -23.49 -4.78 8.65
N ILE A 15 -22.17 -4.85 8.67
CA ILE A 15 -21.43 -5.84 9.46
C ILE A 15 -21.70 -5.67 10.96
N LEU A 16 -21.58 -4.43 11.47
CA LEU A 16 -21.81 -4.13 12.90
C LEU A 16 -23.25 -4.33 13.34
N GLY A 17 -24.21 -4.25 12.41
CA GLY A 17 -25.60 -4.63 12.67
C GLY A 17 -25.81 -6.15 12.88
N LYS A 18 -24.84 -6.98 12.49
CA LYS A 18 -24.91 -8.44 12.55
C LYS A 18 -23.96 -9.05 13.58
N GLN A 19 -22.79 -8.45 13.78
CA GLN A 19 -21.73 -8.95 14.66
C GLN A 19 -20.83 -7.82 15.16
N ASN A 20 -20.17 -8.04 16.30
CA ASN A 20 -19.11 -7.13 16.75
C ASN A 20 -17.84 -7.31 15.94
N ILE A 21 -17.05 -6.25 15.79
CA ILE A 21 -15.70 -6.29 15.24
C ILE A 21 -14.71 -6.03 16.36
N GLU A 22 -13.85 -7.02 16.63
CA GLU A 22 -12.73 -6.93 17.58
C GLU A 22 -11.39 -7.12 16.87
N ARG A 23 -11.44 -7.72 15.67
CA ARG A 23 -10.24 -8.09 14.89
C ARG A 23 -10.43 -7.75 13.43
N VAL A 24 -9.41 -7.13 12.86
CA VAL A 24 -9.34 -6.78 11.44
C VAL A 24 -8.17 -7.54 10.83
N TRP A 25 -8.42 -8.32 9.79
CA TRP A 25 -7.41 -9.05 9.06
C TRP A 25 -7.30 -8.52 7.63
N PHE A 26 -6.13 -8.02 7.28
CA PHE A 26 -5.79 -7.68 5.90
C PHE A 26 -5.06 -8.85 5.26
N VAL A 27 -5.64 -9.42 4.21
CA VAL A 27 -5.18 -10.68 3.61
C VAL A 27 -5.06 -10.53 2.09
N GLY A 28 -3.91 -10.89 1.53
CA GLY A 28 -3.65 -10.79 0.09
C GLY A 28 -2.27 -11.34 -0.26
N CYS A 29 -1.87 -11.17 -1.51
CA CYS A 29 -0.56 -11.55 -2.01
C CYS A 29 0.07 -10.39 -2.78
N GLY A 30 1.40 -10.19 -2.64
CA GLY A 30 2.13 -9.17 -3.39
C GLY A 30 1.50 -7.80 -3.33
N GLY A 31 1.31 -7.14 -4.47
CA GLY A 31 0.69 -5.82 -4.56
C GLY A 31 -0.75 -5.74 -4.04
N SER A 32 -1.46 -6.87 -3.88
CA SER A 32 -2.77 -6.89 -3.23
C SER A 32 -2.65 -6.76 -1.72
N LEU A 33 -1.66 -7.40 -1.11
CA LEU A 33 -1.40 -7.28 0.32
C LEU A 33 -0.80 -5.90 0.64
N THR A 34 0.22 -5.46 -0.10
CA THR A 34 0.88 -4.16 0.16
C THR A 34 -0.07 -2.97 0.03
N GLY A 35 -1.09 -3.07 -0.82
CA GLY A 35 -2.16 -2.08 -0.93
C GLY A 35 -3.01 -1.93 0.33
N PHE A 36 -2.94 -2.85 1.28
CA PHE A 36 -3.62 -2.74 2.57
C PHE A 36 -2.79 -2.03 3.65
N TRP A 37 -1.54 -1.70 3.36
CA TRP A 37 -0.66 -1.05 4.32
C TRP A 37 -1.22 0.26 4.90
N PRO A 38 -1.86 1.17 4.10
CA PRO A 38 -2.41 2.40 4.66
C PRO A 38 -3.46 2.16 5.74
N GLY A 39 -4.41 1.26 5.49
CA GLY A 39 -5.44 0.92 6.49
C GLY A 39 -4.87 0.20 7.71
N LYS A 40 -3.92 -0.73 7.49
CA LYS A 40 -3.19 -1.41 8.57
C LYS A 40 -2.44 -0.41 9.45
N TYR A 41 -1.64 0.46 8.86
CA TYR A 41 -0.86 1.47 9.59
C TYR A 41 -1.75 2.43 10.37
N PHE A 42 -2.86 2.88 9.76
CA PHE A 42 -3.83 3.74 10.42
C PHE A 42 -4.42 3.09 11.67
N LEU A 43 -4.89 1.84 11.57
CA LEU A 43 -5.45 1.12 12.72
C LEU A 43 -4.40 0.82 13.81
N ASP A 44 -3.18 0.47 13.43
CA ASP A 44 -2.08 0.28 14.40
C ASP A 44 -1.78 1.54 15.20
N CYS A 45 -1.95 2.72 14.59
CA CYS A 45 -1.67 4.00 15.23
C CYS A 45 -2.83 4.50 16.10
N GLU A 46 -4.07 4.25 15.68
CA GLU A 46 -5.24 4.95 16.22
C GLU A 46 -6.20 4.02 17.00
N ALA A 47 -6.20 2.72 16.72
CA ALA A 47 -7.08 1.80 17.44
C ALA A 47 -6.49 1.43 18.80
N SER A 48 -7.37 1.38 19.82
CA SER A 48 -7.01 1.04 21.19
C SER A 48 -7.53 -0.32 21.63
N LYS A 49 -8.56 -0.85 20.94
CA LYS A 49 -9.23 -2.11 21.28
C LYS A 49 -9.19 -3.13 20.15
N LEU A 50 -9.12 -2.67 18.90
CA LEU A 50 -9.07 -3.54 17.74
C LEU A 50 -7.70 -4.22 17.62
N ALA A 51 -7.70 -5.54 17.43
CA ALA A 51 -6.49 -6.27 17.06
C ALA A 51 -6.38 -6.32 15.52
N VAL A 52 -5.21 -5.99 14.98
CA VAL A 52 -4.98 -5.90 13.54
C VAL A 52 -3.99 -6.97 13.10
N GLY A 53 -4.36 -7.74 12.06
CA GLY A 53 -3.48 -8.69 11.39
C GLY A 53 -3.22 -8.29 9.94
N TYR A 54 -2.01 -8.57 9.48
CA TYR A 54 -1.57 -8.32 8.10
C TYR A 54 -0.74 -9.53 7.67
N ILE A 55 -1.29 -10.36 6.77
CA ILE A 55 -0.76 -11.69 6.52
C ILE A 55 -0.96 -12.09 5.06
N THR A 56 -0.02 -12.84 4.50
CA THR A 56 -0.15 -13.38 3.15
C THR A 56 -1.30 -14.40 3.08
N SER A 57 -2.01 -14.44 1.94
CA SER A 57 -3.15 -15.34 1.79
C SER A 57 -2.79 -16.81 2.06
N ASN A 58 -1.63 -17.25 1.57
CA ASN A 58 -1.21 -18.64 1.73
C ASN A 58 -0.86 -18.98 3.18
N GLU A 59 -0.17 -18.08 3.88
CA GLU A 59 0.11 -18.25 5.31
C GLU A 59 -1.18 -18.23 6.15
N PHE A 60 -2.13 -17.35 5.81
CA PHE A 60 -3.44 -17.30 6.47
C PHE A 60 -4.19 -18.64 6.37
N VAL A 61 -4.11 -19.34 5.24
CA VAL A 61 -4.71 -20.66 5.05
C VAL A 61 -3.99 -21.74 5.86
N HIS A 62 -2.65 -21.80 5.77
CA HIS A 62 -1.87 -22.89 6.39
C HIS A 62 -1.63 -22.69 7.88
N ALA A 63 -1.53 -21.44 8.34
CA ALA A 63 -1.34 -21.06 9.72
C ALA A 63 -2.53 -20.22 10.22
N THR A 64 -3.74 -20.67 9.94
CA THR A 64 -4.98 -19.94 10.27
C THR A 64 -4.96 -19.43 11.72
N PRO A 65 -5.08 -18.11 11.94
CA PRO A 65 -5.03 -17.53 13.27
C PRO A 65 -6.14 -18.09 14.17
N LYS A 66 -5.80 -18.56 15.38
CA LYS A 66 -6.78 -19.10 16.34
C LYS A 66 -7.83 -18.06 16.77
N ALA A 67 -7.48 -16.78 16.67
CA ALA A 67 -8.36 -15.66 17.01
C ALA A 67 -9.35 -15.30 15.89
N LEU A 68 -9.25 -15.94 14.71
CA LEU A 68 -10.20 -15.75 13.62
C LEU A 68 -11.57 -16.36 13.98
N GLY A 69 -12.63 -15.59 13.83
CA GLY A 69 -13.98 -16.04 14.14
C GLY A 69 -15.04 -14.95 13.97
N LYS A 70 -16.18 -15.12 14.61
CA LYS A 70 -17.37 -14.25 14.49
C LYS A 70 -17.14 -12.77 14.80
N ASN A 71 -16.12 -12.44 15.61
CA ASN A 71 -15.77 -11.04 15.92
C ASN A 71 -14.66 -10.52 15.02
N SER A 72 -14.49 -11.13 13.85
CA SER A 72 -13.47 -10.74 12.89
C SER A 72 -14.09 -10.20 11.60
N VAL A 73 -13.46 -9.20 11.02
CA VAL A 73 -13.61 -8.83 9.63
C VAL A 73 -12.32 -9.17 8.88
N VAL A 74 -12.44 -9.83 7.72
CA VAL A 74 -11.32 -10.17 6.84
C VAL A 74 -11.48 -9.39 5.55
N ILE A 75 -10.53 -8.52 5.28
CA ILE A 75 -10.47 -7.69 4.08
C ILE A 75 -9.47 -8.34 3.13
N LEU A 76 -9.95 -8.82 1.98
CA LEU A 76 -9.15 -9.55 1.01
C LEU A 76 -9.04 -8.76 -0.30
N ALA A 77 -7.94 -8.91 -1.01
CA ALA A 77 -7.82 -8.33 -2.34
C ALA A 77 -7.17 -9.30 -3.33
N SER A 78 -7.75 -9.35 -4.52
CA SER A 78 -7.15 -9.94 -5.70
C SER A 78 -7.56 -9.11 -6.91
N GLN A 79 -6.60 -8.60 -7.70
CA GLN A 79 -6.90 -7.70 -8.82
C GLN A 79 -7.86 -8.34 -9.83
N GLN A 80 -7.60 -9.58 -10.24
CA GLN A 80 -8.45 -10.34 -11.15
C GLN A 80 -9.44 -11.26 -10.42
N GLY A 81 -9.46 -11.21 -9.06
CA GLY A 81 -10.36 -12.01 -8.24
C GLY A 81 -10.17 -13.52 -8.29
N ASN A 82 -9.08 -14.00 -8.90
CA ASN A 82 -8.85 -15.43 -9.18
C ASN A 82 -7.54 -15.97 -8.56
N THR A 83 -6.83 -15.21 -7.73
CA THR A 83 -5.66 -15.71 -7.01
C THR A 83 -6.07 -16.84 -6.09
N ALA A 84 -5.63 -18.06 -6.38
CA ALA A 84 -6.08 -19.29 -5.72
C ALA A 84 -5.95 -19.22 -4.19
N GLU A 85 -4.82 -18.72 -3.69
CA GLU A 85 -4.53 -18.57 -2.26
C GLU A 85 -5.49 -17.56 -1.60
N THR A 86 -5.83 -16.46 -2.29
CA THR A 86 -6.75 -15.45 -1.76
C THR A 86 -8.19 -15.95 -1.75
N VAL A 87 -8.59 -16.71 -2.75
CA VAL A 87 -9.90 -17.39 -2.79
C VAL A 87 -10.00 -18.43 -1.67
N ALA A 88 -8.95 -19.23 -1.46
CA ALA A 88 -8.89 -20.18 -0.33
C ALA A 88 -8.94 -19.48 1.02
N ALA A 89 -8.25 -18.35 1.19
CA ALA A 89 -8.29 -17.55 2.41
C ALA A 89 -9.70 -17.00 2.70
N ALA A 90 -10.43 -16.53 1.67
CA ALA A 90 -11.81 -16.08 1.82
C ALA A 90 -12.73 -17.22 2.27
N ARG A 91 -12.57 -18.42 1.71
CA ARG A 91 -13.30 -19.62 2.14
C ARG A 91 -13.06 -19.94 3.62
N VAL A 92 -11.78 -19.98 4.03
CA VAL A 92 -11.40 -20.24 5.43
C VAL A 92 -11.99 -19.19 6.37
N ALA A 93 -11.93 -17.91 6.01
CA ALA A 93 -12.50 -16.82 6.80
C ALA A 93 -14.01 -17.00 7.01
N ARG A 94 -14.73 -17.30 5.95
CA ARG A 94 -16.18 -17.54 5.97
C ARG A 94 -16.56 -18.78 6.78
N GLU A 95 -15.83 -19.88 6.63
CA GLU A 95 -16.02 -21.11 7.43
C GLU A 95 -15.83 -20.87 8.94
N LYS A 96 -14.96 -19.94 9.31
CA LYS A 96 -14.75 -19.51 10.71
C LYS A 96 -15.81 -18.51 11.21
N GLY A 97 -16.72 -18.07 10.35
CA GLY A 97 -17.77 -17.12 10.67
C GLY A 97 -17.34 -15.66 10.74
N ALA A 98 -16.18 -15.32 10.19
CA ALA A 98 -15.75 -13.94 10.01
C ALA A 98 -16.53 -13.26 8.88
N ALA A 99 -16.83 -11.97 9.01
CA ALA A 99 -17.32 -11.18 7.88
C ALA A 99 -16.20 -10.99 6.85
N THR A 100 -16.53 -11.11 5.56
CA THR A 100 -15.54 -11.03 4.48
C THR A 100 -15.84 -9.89 3.52
N ILE A 101 -14.82 -9.09 3.21
CA ILE A 101 -14.88 -7.98 2.25
C ILE A 101 -13.85 -8.26 1.15
N GLY A 102 -14.31 -8.55 -0.07
CA GLY A 102 -13.46 -8.77 -1.23
C GLY A 102 -13.27 -7.48 -2.04
N LEU A 103 -12.04 -7.07 -2.25
CA LEU A 103 -11.66 -5.98 -3.15
C LEU A 103 -11.17 -6.56 -4.48
N VAL A 104 -11.86 -6.23 -5.57
CA VAL A 104 -11.57 -6.72 -6.92
C VAL A 104 -11.56 -5.56 -7.92
N TYR A 105 -10.81 -5.72 -9.01
CA TYR A 105 -10.92 -4.83 -10.17
C TYR A 105 -11.98 -5.34 -11.16
N GLN A 106 -12.17 -6.65 -11.24
CA GLN A 106 -13.17 -7.29 -12.09
C GLN A 106 -14.21 -7.99 -11.21
N PRO A 107 -15.51 -7.69 -11.38
CA PRO A 107 -16.59 -8.41 -10.70
C PRO A 107 -16.77 -9.82 -11.25
N ASP A 108 -17.68 -10.59 -10.64
CA ASP A 108 -18.07 -11.94 -11.05
C ASP A 108 -16.91 -12.95 -11.12
N THR A 109 -16.01 -12.85 -10.14
CA THR A 109 -14.80 -13.67 -10.03
C THR A 109 -14.85 -14.60 -8.83
N PRO A 110 -14.01 -15.66 -8.77
CA PRO A 110 -14.04 -16.63 -7.67
C PRO A 110 -13.93 -16.02 -6.26
N LEU A 111 -13.21 -14.91 -6.08
CA LEU A 111 -13.16 -14.22 -4.79
C LEU A 111 -14.53 -13.68 -4.38
N CYS A 112 -15.34 -13.24 -5.34
CA CYS A 112 -16.67 -12.70 -5.07
C CYS A 112 -17.62 -13.77 -4.51
N GLU A 113 -17.48 -15.03 -4.90
CA GLU A 113 -18.32 -16.13 -4.41
C GLU A 113 -18.15 -16.39 -2.91
N TYR A 114 -16.97 -16.10 -2.36
CA TYR A 114 -16.62 -16.36 -0.96
C TYR A 114 -16.55 -15.08 -0.11
N SER A 115 -16.93 -13.92 -0.67
CA SER A 115 -16.97 -12.64 0.04
C SER A 115 -18.41 -12.22 0.30
N ASP A 116 -18.71 -11.80 1.54
CA ASP A 116 -20.05 -11.31 1.92
C ASP A 116 -20.33 -9.92 1.32
N TYR A 117 -19.27 -9.15 1.11
CA TYR A 117 -19.31 -7.80 0.51
C TYR A 117 -18.23 -7.69 -0.55
N ILE A 118 -18.57 -7.00 -1.65
CA ILE A 118 -17.66 -6.77 -2.77
C ILE A 118 -17.45 -5.27 -2.96
N ILE A 119 -16.19 -4.89 -3.13
CA ILE A 119 -15.78 -3.55 -3.53
C ILE A 119 -15.05 -3.65 -4.86
N GLU A 120 -15.61 -3.04 -5.88
CA GLU A 120 -14.92 -2.81 -7.14
C GLU A 120 -14.11 -1.52 -7.02
N TYR A 121 -12.79 -1.65 -7.17
CA TYR A 121 -11.88 -0.50 -7.12
C TYR A 121 -11.42 -0.10 -8.51
N GLN A 122 -11.04 1.16 -8.67
CA GLN A 122 -10.46 1.62 -9.92
C GLN A 122 -8.97 1.24 -10.00
N TRP A 123 -8.57 0.81 -11.18
CA TRP A 123 -7.16 0.56 -11.50
C TRP A 123 -6.90 0.86 -12.97
N ALA A 124 -5.79 1.53 -13.26
CA ALA A 124 -5.25 1.67 -14.61
C ALA A 124 -3.73 1.73 -14.54
N ARG A 125 -3.10 1.38 -15.65
CA ARG A 125 -1.64 1.54 -15.81
C ARG A 125 -1.25 2.97 -16.11
N CYS A 126 -2.18 3.77 -16.60
CA CYS A 126 -2.02 5.21 -16.80
C CYS A 126 -2.64 5.92 -15.59
N PRO A 127 -1.85 6.51 -14.71
CA PRO A 127 -2.33 7.10 -13.47
C PRO A 127 -3.31 8.26 -13.68
N GLU A 128 -3.24 8.95 -14.81
CA GLU A 128 -4.09 10.11 -15.13
C GLU A 128 -5.56 9.75 -15.39
N THR A 129 -5.88 8.45 -15.56
CA THR A 129 -7.22 7.99 -15.93
C THR A 129 -8.02 7.44 -14.76
N VAL A 130 -7.46 7.41 -13.55
CA VAL A 130 -8.06 6.81 -12.37
C VAL A 130 -8.05 7.80 -11.21
N ASP A 131 -9.18 7.90 -10.51
CA ASP A 131 -9.26 8.67 -9.27
C ASP A 131 -8.43 7.98 -8.16
N PRO A 132 -7.34 8.59 -7.68
CA PRO A 132 -6.51 8.02 -6.62
C PRO A 132 -7.29 7.62 -5.36
N ALA A 133 -8.36 8.35 -5.03
CA ALA A 133 -9.20 8.07 -3.87
C ALA A 133 -10.12 6.84 -4.03
N GLN A 134 -10.18 6.25 -5.23
CA GLN A 134 -10.95 5.05 -5.54
C GLN A 134 -10.07 3.83 -5.85
N GLN A 135 -8.76 3.94 -5.67
CA GLN A 135 -7.85 2.82 -5.80
C GLN A 135 -7.91 1.90 -4.55
N LYS A 136 -7.46 0.66 -4.71
CA LYS A 136 -7.43 -0.35 -3.65
C LYS A 136 -6.81 0.14 -2.33
N ALA A 137 -5.67 0.84 -2.43
CA ALA A 137 -4.97 1.34 -1.25
C ALA A 137 -5.79 2.42 -0.52
N ALA A 138 -6.50 3.29 -1.25
CA ALA A 138 -7.42 4.26 -0.67
C ALA A 138 -8.61 3.58 0.00
N TYR A 139 -9.18 2.54 -0.61
CA TYR A 139 -10.24 1.75 0.02
C TYR A 139 -9.79 1.08 1.32
N SER A 140 -8.51 0.67 1.43
CA SER A 140 -8.01 0.12 2.69
C SER A 140 -8.06 1.13 3.84
N LEU A 141 -7.75 2.39 3.56
CA LEU A 141 -7.83 3.48 4.54
C LEU A 141 -9.29 3.87 4.82
N TRP A 142 -10.17 3.93 3.80
CA TRP A 142 -11.60 4.17 4.00
C TRP A 142 -12.25 3.12 4.90
N LEU A 143 -11.98 1.83 4.65
CA LEU A 143 -12.51 0.74 5.49
C LEU A 143 -11.97 0.82 6.91
N ALA A 144 -10.68 1.08 7.08
CA ALA A 144 -10.05 1.24 8.38
C ALA A 144 -10.64 2.42 9.17
N LEU A 145 -10.85 3.57 8.51
CA LEU A 145 -11.51 4.74 9.09
C LEU A 145 -12.90 4.40 9.60
N GLU A 146 -13.72 3.76 8.76
CA GLU A 146 -15.11 3.43 9.12
C GLU A 146 -15.18 2.37 10.20
N ILE A 147 -14.28 1.37 10.21
CA ILE A 147 -14.18 0.40 11.28
C ILE A 147 -13.88 1.10 12.61
N LEU A 148 -12.82 1.94 12.64
CA LEU A 148 -12.43 2.65 13.86
C LEU A 148 -13.54 3.59 14.35
N ALA A 149 -14.07 4.42 13.45
CA ALA A 149 -15.08 5.41 13.79
C ALA A 149 -16.37 4.78 14.36
N GLN A 150 -16.82 3.66 13.79
CA GLN A 150 -18.05 3.01 14.21
C GLN A 150 -17.87 2.04 15.40
N THR A 151 -16.65 1.65 15.76
CA THR A 151 -16.38 0.76 16.91
C THR A 151 -15.86 1.50 18.12
N GLU A 152 -14.90 2.39 17.94
CA GLU A 152 -14.20 3.08 19.05
C GLU A 152 -14.43 4.61 19.04
N GLY A 153 -14.87 5.16 17.89
CA GLY A 153 -14.84 6.60 17.62
C GLY A 153 -13.46 7.06 17.10
N TYR A 154 -13.44 8.17 16.35
CA TYR A 154 -12.20 8.77 15.90
C TYR A 154 -12.34 10.30 15.86
N ALA A 155 -11.54 11.01 16.65
CA ALA A 155 -11.70 12.46 16.84
C ALA A 155 -11.45 13.27 15.56
N GLN A 156 -10.52 12.84 14.70
CA GLN A 156 -10.18 13.50 13.44
C GLN A 156 -10.94 12.92 12.23
N TYR A 157 -12.11 12.30 12.44
CA TYR A 157 -12.90 11.68 11.37
C TYR A 157 -13.20 12.65 10.23
N ASP A 158 -13.79 13.80 10.54
CA ASP A 158 -14.17 14.80 9.54
C ASP A 158 -12.96 15.39 8.82
N GLU A 159 -11.84 15.55 9.53
CA GLU A 159 -10.58 16.01 8.94
C GLU A 159 -10.04 15.02 7.92
N LEU A 160 -10.03 13.72 8.24
CA LEU A 160 -9.56 12.68 7.34
C LEU A 160 -10.47 12.55 6.11
N VAL A 161 -11.80 12.66 6.28
CA VAL A 161 -12.77 12.71 5.18
C VAL A 161 -12.53 13.93 4.29
N SER A 162 -12.28 15.10 4.89
CA SER A 162 -11.94 16.33 4.16
C SER A 162 -10.63 16.20 3.37
N ALA A 163 -9.61 15.58 3.98
CA ALA A 163 -8.32 15.33 3.32
C ALA A 163 -8.47 14.46 2.07
N PHE A 164 -9.28 13.42 2.12
CA PHE A 164 -9.61 12.60 0.94
C PHE A 164 -10.24 13.42 -0.20
N GLY A 165 -11.06 14.42 0.13
CA GLY A 165 -11.68 15.29 -0.87
C GLY A 165 -10.68 16.12 -1.68
N ARG A 166 -9.47 16.34 -1.15
CA ARG A 166 -8.38 17.09 -1.80
C ARG A 166 -7.27 16.20 -2.34
N PHE A 167 -7.30 14.90 -2.00
CA PHE A 167 -6.21 13.99 -2.26
C PHE A 167 -5.87 13.85 -3.75
N SER A 168 -6.89 13.75 -4.62
CA SER A 168 -6.68 13.62 -6.07
C SER A 168 -5.95 14.83 -6.66
N ASP A 169 -6.26 16.04 -6.21
CA ASP A 169 -5.58 17.27 -6.66
C ASP A 169 -4.10 17.27 -6.24
N VAL A 170 -3.80 16.86 -5.00
CA VAL A 170 -2.43 16.74 -4.50
C VAL A 170 -1.65 15.70 -5.29
N VAL A 171 -2.23 14.53 -5.55
CA VAL A 171 -1.59 13.47 -6.37
C VAL A 171 -1.27 13.98 -7.76
N HIS A 172 -2.24 14.58 -8.46
CA HIS A 172 -2.00 15.09 -9.81
C HIS A 172 -0.97 16.23 -9.83
N GLY A 173 -0.95 17.08 -8.80
CA GLY A 173 0.08 18.10 -8.60
C GLY A 173 1.47 17.49 -8.46
N ALA A 174 1.61 16.50 -7.57
CA ALA A 174 2.85 15.80 -7.31
C ALA A 174 3.36 15.05 -8.56
N GLN A 175 2.48 14.35 -9.28
CA GLN A 175 2.84 13.64 -10.51
C GLN A 175 3.39 14.59 -11.58
N ARG A 176 2.78 15.78 -11.76
CA ARG A 176 3.33 16.81 -12.67
C ARG A 176 4.68 17.33 -12.20
N GLN A 177 4.84 17.56 -10.90
CA GLN A 177 6.07 18.09 -10.32
C GLN A 177 7.27 17.17 -10.55
N VAL A 178 7.08 15.85 -10.50
CA VAL A 178 8.19 14.88 -10.57
C VAL A 178 8.57 14.46 -11.99
N GLN A 179 7.89 14.93 -13.03
CA GLN A 179 8.11 14.47 -14.42
C GLN A 179 9.58 14.60 -14.86
N GLU A 180 10.19 15.77 -14.67
CA GLU A 180 11.60 16.00 -15.06
C GLU A 180 12.57 15.18 -14.21
N ASP A 181 12.28 15.06 -12.90
CA ASP A 181 13.09 14.27 -11.98
C ASP A 181 13.04 12.78 -12.33
N ALA A 182 11.87 12.26 -12.68
CA ALA A 182 11.68 10.87 -13.12
C ALA A 182 12.47 10.57 -14.41
N GLN A 183 12.58 11.52 -15.35
CA GLN A 183 13.39 11.35 -16.55
C GLN A 183 14.90 11.32 -16.22
N ARG A 184 15.38 12.20 -15.34
CA ARG A 184 16.75 12.15 -14.83
C ARG A 184 17.06 10.83 -14.14
N PHE A 185 16.21 10.46 -13.18
CA PHE A 185 16.28 9.19 -12.49
C PHE A 185 16.40 8.02 -13.47
N ALA A 186 15.50 7.93 -14.44
CA ALA A 186 15.49 6.84 -15.39
C ALA A 186 16.80 6.77 -16.21
N ALA A 187 17.35 7.91 -16.63
CA ALA A 187 18.61 7.95 -17.36
C ALA A 187 19.80 7.46 -16.51
N GLU A 188 19.84 7.83 -15.23
CA GLU A 188 20.93 7.52 -14.31
C GLU A 188 20.85 6.12 -13.68
N TRP A 189 19.63 5.55 -13.59
CA TRP A 189 19.37 4.29 -12.85
C TRP A 189 19.05 3.10 -13.74
N LYS A 190 18.89 3.28 -15.05
CA LYS A 190 18.50 2.21 -15.99
C LYS A 190 19.42 0.99 -16.00
N ASP A 191 20.70 1.17 -15.68
CA ASP A 191 21.72 0.12 -15.71
C ASP A 191 22.01 -0.49 -14.34
N GLU A 192 21.35 -0.01 -13.26
CA GLU A 192 21.48 -0.57 -11.93
C GLU A 192 21.04 -2.03 -11.89
N LYS A 193 21.80 -2.85 -11.16
CA LYS A 193 21.53 -4.29 -11.01
C LYS A 193 20.89 -4.63 -9.67
N VAL A 194 21.11 -3.76 -8.70
CA VAL A 194 20.55 -3.87 -7.35
C VAL A 194 20.05 -2.48 -6.95
N VAL A 195 18.87 -2.40 -6.35
CA VAL A 195 18.32 -1.15 -5.81
C VAL A 195 17.65 -1.46 -4.48
N TYR A 196 18.01 -0.75 -3.44
CA TYR A 196 17.39 -0.89 -2.12
C TYR A 196 16.28 0.13 -1.95
N MET A 197 15.06 -0.36 -1.69
CA MET A 197 13.91 0.49 -1.39
C MET A 197 13.85 0.76 0.11
N MET A 198 13.63 2.00 0.51
CA MET A 198 13.54 2.37 1.91
C MET A 198 12.30 3.19 2.21
N GLY A 199 11.86 3.13 3.46
CA GLY A 199 10.76 3.94 3.99
C GLY A 199 10.43 3.52 5.41
N SER A 200 9.58 4.30 6.06
CA SER A 200 9.08 3.99 7.40
C SER A 200 7.59 4.30 7.52
N GLY A 201 6.97 3.82 8.59
CA GLY A 201 5.57 4.11 8.90
C GLY A 201 4.63 3.92 7.70
N PRO A 202 3.87 4.97 7.33
CA PRO A 202 2.88 4.87 6.26
C PRO A 202 3.49 4.57 4.89
N SER A 203 4.75 4.93 4.65
CA SER A 203 5.44 4.80 3.37
C SER A 203 6.09 3.42 3.15
N PHE A 204 6.27 2.63 4.21
CA PHE A 204 6.95 1.34 4.09
C PHE A 204 6.22 0.35 3.18
N GLY A 205 4.88 0.34 3.19
CA GLY A 205 4.10 -0.51 2.29
C GLY A 205 4.34 -0.21 0.81
N ALA A 206 4.48 1.09 0.46
CA ALA A 206 4.82 1.51 -0.90
C ALA A 206 6.25 1.11 -1.26
N ALA A 207 7.22 1.28 -0.36
CA ALA A 207 8.60 0.85 -0.57
C ALA A 207 8.70 -0.68 -0.77
N HIS A 208 7.93 -1.45 0.00
CA HIS A 208 7.88 -2.91 -0.16
C HIS A 208 7.23 -3.31 -1.48
N GLN A 209 6.11 -2.67 -1.86
CA GLN A 209 5.46 -2.91 -3.15
C GLN A 209 6.40 -2.63 -4.32
N GLU A 210 7.07 -1.49 -4.28
CA GLU A 210 8.02 -1.10 -5.32
C GLU A 210 9.13 -2.13 -5.48
N SER A 211 9.71 -2.57 -4.36
CA SER A 211 10.76 -3.59 -4.36
C SER A 211 10.30 -4.89 -5.01
N ILE A 212 9.22 -5.51 -4.54
CA ILE A 212 8.85 -6.87 -4.95
C ILE A 212 8.04 -6.92 -6.25
N CYS A 213 7.14 -5.94 -6.48
CA CYS A 213 6.24 -5.98 -7.64
C CYS A 213 6.80 -5.24 -8.84
N ILE A 214 7.54 -4.15 -8.64
CA ILE A 214 8.06 -3.37 -9.77
C ILE A 214 9.50 -3.75 -10.09
N LEU A 215 10.42 -3.57 -9.15
CA LEU A 215 11.83 -3.82 -9.43
C LEU A 215 12.11 -5.30 -9.69
N LEU A 216 11.72 -6.20 -8.79
CA LEU A 216 11.95 -7.65 -8.96
C LEU A 216 11.07 -8.25 -10.08
N GLU A 217 9.75 -8.05 -10.00
CA GLU A 217 8.79 -8.72 -10.89
C GLU A 217 8.79 -8.14 -12.30
N MET A 218 8.65 -6.80 -12.41
CA MET A 218 8.41 -6.15 -13.70
C MET A 218 9.69 -5.66 -14.36
N GLN A 219 10.71 -5.27 -13.61
CA GLN A 219 11.94 -4.72 -14.16
C GLN A 219 13.14 -5.67 -14.10
N TRP A 220 13.05 -6.78 -13.33
CA TRP A 220 14.11 -7.78 -13.13
C TRP A 220 15.41 -7.14 -12.59
N ILE A 221 15.25 -6.13 -11.76
CA ILE A 221 16.29 -5.52 -10.95
C ILE A 221 16.25 -6.16 -9.58
N ASN A 222 17.38 -6.65 -9.07
CA ASN A 222 17.43 -7.16 -7.69
C ASN A 222 17.07 -6.06 -6.72
N SER A 223 16.23 -6.36 -5.73
CA SER A 223 15.79 -5.37 -4.77
C SER A 223 15.46 -5.99 -3.43
N ALA A 224 15.64 -5.20 -2.38
CA ALA A 224 15.15 -5.49 -1.05
C ALA A 224 14.51 -4.23 -0.47
N SER A 225 13.43 -4.39 0.30
CA SER A 225 12.87 -3.29 1.08
C SER A 225 13.47 -3.28 2.48
N ILE A 226 13.97 -2.12 2.92
CA ILE A 226 14.58 -1.89 4.21
C ILE A 226 13.72 -0.88 4.98
N HIS A 227 13.17 -1.27 6.12
CA HIS A 227 12.50 -0.32 6.99
C HIS A 227 13.53 0.64 7.59
N SER A 228 13.32 1.97 7.52
CA SER A 228 14.28 2.96 8.00
C SER A 228 14.64 2.78 9.48
N GLY A 229 13.71 2.25 10.28
CA GLY A 229 13.95 1.90 11.69
C GLY A 229 14.88 0.69 11.89
N GLU A 230 14.96 -0.22 10.90
CA GLU A 230 15.82 -1.40 10.92
C GLU A 230 17.18 -1.16 10.23
N TYR A 231 17.31 -0.06 9.48
CA TYR A 231 18.50 0.21 8.68
C TYR A 231 19.80 0.11 9.47
N PHE A 232 19.84 0.65 10.70
CA PHE A 232 21.03 0.64 11.57
C PHE A 232 21.24 -0.66 12.36
N HIS A 233 20.46 -1.70 12.06
CA HIS A 233 20.55 -3.02 12.70
C HIS A 233 20.98 -4.11 11.73
N GLY A 234 21.93 -3.78 10.84
CA GLY A 234 22.53 -4.67 9.85
C GLY A 234 22.63 -4.04 8.46
N PRO A 235 21.53 -3.63 7.84
CA PRO A 235 21.55 -3.16 6.45
C PRO A 235 22.49 -1.99 6.14
N PHE A 236 22.78 -1.11 7.09
CA PHE A 236 23.68 0.03 6.89
C PHE A 236 25.12 -0.37 6.54
N GLU A 237 25.52 -1.60 6.86
CA GLU A 237 26.87 -2.14 6.55
C GLU A 237 27.12 -2.28 5.04
N ILE A 238 26.09 -2.30 4.20
CA ILE A 238 26.26 -2.34 2.74
C ILE A 238 26.47 -0.95 2.13
N THR A 239 26.39 0.13 2.94
CA THR A 239 26.45 1.49 2.44
C THR A 239 27.87 1.90 2.12
N GLU A 240 28.17 2.02 0.85
CA GLU A 240 29.42 2.52 0.31
C GLU A 240 29.14 3.54 -0.82
N PRO A 241 30.16 4.28 -1.30
CA PRO A 241 29.95 5.23 -2.37
C PRO A 241 29.30 4.60 -3.60
N GLY A 242 28.15 5.15 -3.97
CA GLY A 242 27.37 4.69 -5.13
C GLY A 242 26.37 3.57 -4.85
N THR A 243 26.28 3.01 -3.64
CA THR A 243 25.22 2.04 -3.32
C THR A 243 23.84 2.66 -3.54
N PRO A 244 22.97 2.05 -4.39
CA PRO A 244 21.73 2.70 -4.84
C PRO A 244 20.57 2.48 -3.87
N PHE A 245 20.05 3.57 -3.31
CA PHE A 245 18.89 3.62 -2.44
C PHE A 245 17.81 4.53 -3.02
N ILE A 246 16.56 4.06 -3.01
CA ILE A 246 15.38 4.89 -3.21
C ILE A 246 14.67 4.98 -1.87
N LEU A 247 14.54 6.18 -1.30
CA LEU A 247 13.91 6.39 -0.01
C LEU A 247 12.63 7.20 -0.15
N LEU A 248 11.54 6.62 0.33
CA LEU A 248 10.22 7.23 0.41
C LEU A 248 10.08 7.90 1.78
N GLN A 249 10.39 9.18 1.84
CA GLN A 249 10.36 9.92 3.11
C GLN A 249 8.93 10.25 3.48
N SER A 250 8.50 9.70 4.63
CA SER A 250 7.16 9.97 5.15
C SER A 250 7.05 11.35 5.78
N SER A 251 5.82 11.81 5.96
CA SER A 251 5.48 12.91 6.86
C SER A 251 5.12 12.36 8.24
N GLY A 252 5.00 13.25 9.23
CA GLY A 252 4.49 12.90 10.55
C GLY A 252 5.47 12.14 11.44
N ARG A 253 4.91 11.24 12.25
CA ARG A 253 5.59 10.65 13.43
C ARG A 253 6.82 9.79 13.12
N THR A 254 6.93 9.19 11.94
CA THR A 254 8.07 8.33 11.57
C THR A 254 9.15 9.03 10.74
N ARG A 255 8.93 10.27 10.31
CA ARG A 255 9.91 11.06 9.55
C ARG A 255 11.31 11.10 10.16
N PRO A 256 11.49 11.20 11.49
CA PRO A 256 12.83 11.18 12.10
C PRO A 256 13.66 9.92 11.82
N LEU A 257 12.99 8.77 11.55
CA LEU A 257 13.68 7.53 11.16
C LEU A 257 14.29 7.65 9.76
N ASP A 258 13.51 8.22 8.84
CA ASP A 258 13.92 8.47 7.45
C ASP A 258 15.04 9.51 7.41
N ASP A 259 14.92 10.62 8.16
CA ASP A 259 15.94 11.67 8.29
C ASP A 259 17.29 11.11 8.76
N ARG A 260 17.26 10.18 9.70
CA ARG A 260 18.48 9.55 10.21
C ARG A 260 19.15 8.69 9.12
N ALA A 261 18.37 7.94 8.35
CA ALA A 261 18.87 7.12 7.26
C ALA A 261 19.46 7.98 6.13
N ILE A 262 18.75 9.05 5.72
CA ILE A 262 19.19 10.01 4.70
C ILE A 262 20.57 10.58 5.05
N ARG A 263 20.71 11.13 6.26
CA ARG A 263 21.99 11.71 6.70
C ARG A 263 23.16 10.72 6.66
N PHE A 264 22.90 9.45 6.94
CA PHE A 264 23.92 8.42 6.88
C PHE A 264 24.30 8.06 5.44
N ILE A 265 23.31 7.85 4.58
CA ILE A 265 23.52 7.53 3.16
C ILE A 265 24.30 8.65 2.47
N GLU A 266 23.92 9.92 2.70
CA GLU A 266 24.60 11.10 2.16
C GLU A 266 26.04 11.20 2.68
N ARG A 267 26.25 11.00 3.98
CA ARG A 267 27.58 11.04 4.60
C ARG A 267 28.56 10.04 4.01
N TYR A 268 28.08 8.86 3.64
CA TYR A 268 28.88 7.79 3.06
C TYR A 268 28.75 7.70 1.54
N GLN A 269 28.20 8.75 0.91
CA GLN A 269 28.13 8.92 -0.56
C GLN A 269 27.35 7.80 -1.27
N GLY A 270 26.35 7.21 -0.60
CA GLY A 270 25.40 6.33 -1.25
C GLY A 270 24.64 7.09 -2.34
N LYS A 271 24.26 6.39 -3.40
CA LYS A 271 23.43 6.95 -4.47
C LYS A 271 21.98 6.97 -4.00
N LEU A 272 21.45 8.17 -3.73
CA LEU A 272 20.13 8.34 -3.13
C LEU A 272 19.14 9.03 -4.11
N GLN A 273 18.03 8.34 -4.40
CA GLN A 273 16.81 8.97 -4.92
C GLN A 273 15.85 9.19 -3.76
N LEU A 274 15.62 10.45 -3.41
CA LEU A 274 14.71 10.82 -2.33
C LEU A 274 13.36 11.26 -2.89
N ILE A 275 12.27 10.65 -2.41
CA ILE A 275 10.88 11.03 -2.72
C ILE A 275 10.24 11.47 -1.40
N ASP A 276 10.16 12.79 -1.18
CA ASP A 276 9.74 13.41 0.07
C ASP A 276 8.26 13.82 0.00
N ALA A 277 7.40 13.19 0.80
CA ALA A 277 5.97 13.47 0.84
C ALA A 277 5.64 14.94 1.17
N ASP A 278 6.42 15.59 2.04
CA ASP A 278 6.20 16.99 2.39
C ASP A 278 6.45 17.91 1.19
N LYS A 279 7.48 17.64 0.39
CA LYS A 279 7.77 18.40 -0.84
C LYS A 279 6.73 18.16 -1.94
N LEU A 280 5.97 17.07 -1.83
CA LEU A 280 4.93 16.69 -2.78
C LEU A 280 3.53 17.14 -2.36
N GLY A 281 3.41 17.99 -1.32
CA GLY A 281 2.16 18.64 -0.94
C GLY A 281 1.30 17.86 0.04
N ILE A 282 1.84 16.86 0.75
CA ILE A 282 1.06 16.11 1.75
C ILE A 282 0.54 17.01 2.88
N GLN A 283 1.28 18.06 3.23
CA GLN A 283 0.91 19.04 4.25
C GLN A 283 -0.30 19.89 3.83
N ASP A 284 -0.57 20.01 2.52
CA ASP A 284 -1.75 20.72 2.00
C ASP A 284 -3.05 19.95 2.25
N LEU A 285 -2.97 18.64 2.52
CA LEU A 285 -4.13 17.85 2.92
C LEU A 285 -4.52 18.15 4.37
N SER A 286 -3.60 18.00 5.29
CA SER A 286 -3.77 18.25 6.71
C SER A 286 -2.44 18.02 7.45
N THR A 287 -2.17 18.84 8.46
CA THR A 287 -1.05 18.63 9.37
C THR A 287 -1.29 17.48 10.36
N ASP A 288 -2.54 17.15 10.63
CA ASP A 288 -2.92 16.18 11.66
C ASP A 288 -3.10 14.76 11.12
N VAL A 289 -3.67 14.62 9.90
CA VAL A 289 -3.97 13.31 9.30
C VAL A 289 -3.23 13.05 7.98
N GLY A 290 -2.48 14.04 7.47
CA GLY A 290 -1.76 13.93 6.20
C GLY A 290 -0.79 12.76 6.14
N GLU A 291 -0.19 12.37 7.26
CA GLU A 291 0.73 11.24 7.30
C GLU A 291 0.11 9.94 6.76
N TYR A 292 -1.19 9.69 7.00
CA TYR A 292 -1.87 8.47 6.53
C TYR A 292 -2.00 8.39 5.00
N PHE A 293 -1.82 9.49 4.31
CA PHE A 293 -1.84 9.57 2.85
C PHE A 293 -0.46 9.40 2.21
N CYS A 294 0.65 9.41 2.98
CA CYS A 294 2.00 9.32 2.42
C CYS A 294 2.20 8.09 1.54
N GLY A 295 1.79 6.90 2.01
CA GLY A 295 1.93 5.67 1.23
C GLY A 295 1.08 5.66 -0.04
N LEU A 296 -0.11 6.27 0.01
CA LEU A 296 -1.00 6.46 -1.14
C LEU A 296 -0.35 7.40 -2.18
N LEU A 297 0.17 8.54 -1.73
CA LEU A 297 0.86 9.50 -2.58
C LEU A 297 2.11 8.89 -3.22
N HIS A 298 2.94 8.21 -2.44
CA HIS A 298 4.15 7.57 -2.94
C HIS A 298 3.85 6.53 -4.01
N ASN A 299 2.84 5.68 -3.85
CA ASN A 299 2.43 4.73 -4.89
C ASN A 299 2.09 5.44 -6.21
N CYS A 300 1.28 6.52 -6.14
CA CYS A 300 0.88 7.27 -7.34
C CYS A 300 2.06 8.01 -8.00
N VAL A 301 2.98 8.52 -7.21
CA VAL A 301 4.18 9.22 -7.72
C VAL A 301 5.18 8.23 -8.31
N LEU A 302 5.38 7.08 -7.68
CA LEU A 302 6.25 6.01 -8.21
C LEU A 302 5.81 5.51 -9.58
N ASP A 303 4.53 5.54 -9.92
CA ASP A 303 4.05 5.20 -11.28
C ASP A 303 4.73 6.06 -12.36
N VAL A 304 5.02 7.33 -12.08
CA VAL A 304 5.73 8.23 -13.01
C VAL A 304 7.18 7.79 -13.19
N TYR A 305 7.88 7.49 -12.10
CA TYR A 305 9.26 6.99 -12.14
C TYR A 305 9.34 5.63 -12.85
N ASN A 306 8.39 4.76 -12.59
CA ASN A 306 8.32 3.42 -13.15
C ASN A 306 8.13 3.42 -14.67
N LEU A 307 7.26 4.29 -15.18
CA LEU A 307 7.07 4.47 -16.62
C LEU A 307 8.33 5.02 -17.29
N ALA A 308 8.99 6.00 -16.67
CA ALA A 308 10.24 6.57 -17.18
C ALA A 308 11.36 5.51 -17.19
N LEU A 309 11.53 4.75 -16.11
CA LEU A 309 12.53 3.69 -15.99
C LEU A 309 12.30 2.58 -17.02
N ALA A 310 11.06 2.09 -17.13
CA ALA A 310 10.68 1.05 -18.09
C ALA A 310 10.97 1.48 -19.53
N THR A 311 10.71 2.76 -19.86
CA THR A 311 11.00 3.34 -21.17
C THR A 311 12.51 3.41 -21.42
N ALA A 312 13.29 3.95 -20.48
CA ALA A 312 14.75 4.08 -20.60
C ALA A 312 15.45 2.71 -20.70
N ARG A 313 14.90 1.67 -20.09
CA ARG A 313 15.40 0.29 -20.14
C ARG A 313 14.92 -0.48 -21.37
N ASN A 314 13.99 0.05 -22.14
CA ASN A 314 13.25 -0.69 -23.16
C ASN A 314 12.68 -2.02 -22.59
N HIS A 315 12.15 -1.96 -21.36
CA HIS A 315 11.64 -3.11 -20.63
C HIS A 315 10.26 -2.80 -20.05
N PRO A 316 9.19 -3.04 -20.83
CA PRO A 316 7.83 -2.66 -20.45
C PRO A 316 7.38 -3.29 -19.12
N LEU A 317 6.62 -2.54 -18.32
CA LEU A 317 6.05 -3.00 -17.03
C LEU A 317 5.12 -4.23 -17.17
N THR A 318 4.76 -4.62 -18.39
CA THR A 318 3.99 -5.82 -18.68
C THR A 318 4.83 -7.08 -18.86
N THR A 319 6.15 -6.94 -18.90
CA THR A 319 7.06 -8.05 -19.13
C THR A 319 7.03 -9.02 -17.95
N ARG A 320 6.85 -10.30 -18.24
CA ARG A 320 6.88 -11.39 -17.26
C ARG A 320 7.74 -12.52 -17.80
N ARG A 321 8.48 -13.20 -16.92
CA ARG A 321 9.26 -14.39 -17.25
C ARG A 321 8.45 -15.65 -17.00
N TYR A 322 7.85 -15.77 -15.85
CA TYR A 322 7.14 -16.95 -15.37
C TYR A 322 5.65 -16.70 -15.07
N MET A 323 5.35 -15.57 -14.41
CA MET A 323 4.00 -15.24 -13.96
C MET A 323 2.99 -15.32 -15.13
N TRP A 324 1.94 -16.06 -14.95
CA TRP A 324 0.87 -16.37 -15.94
C TRP A 324 1.35 -17.12 -17.21
N LYS A 325 2.58 -17.66 -17.22
CA LYS A 325 3.15 -18.39 -18.37
C LYS A 325 3.47 -19.83 -18.06
N VAL A 326 3.68 -20.17 -16.80
CA VAL A 326 3.97 -21.51 -16.31
C VAL A 326 3.10 -21.81 -15.11
N GLU A 327 2.95 -23.09 -14.78
CA GLU A 327 2.33 -23.54 -13.53
C GLU A 327 3.31 -23.35 -12.36
N TYR A 328 2.82 -22.82 -11.22
CA TYR A 328 3.60 -22.61 -9.99
C TYR A 328 2.72 -22.67 -8.75
#